data_8e1b5657fc660b7437eee9935f176bc7
#
_entry.id   8e1b5657fc660b7437eee9935f176bc7
#
_cell.length_a   1.000
_cell.length_b   1.000
_cell.length_c   1.000
_cell.angle_alpha   90.00
_cell.angle_beta   90.00
_cell.angle_gamma   90.00
#
_symmetry.space_group_name_H-M   'P 1'
#
loop_
_entity.id
_entity.type
_entity.pdbx_description
1 polymer ?
#
loop_
_entity_poly.entity_id
_entity_poly.type
_entity_poly.pdbx_seq_one_letter_code
_entity_poly.pdbx_strand_id
1 'polypeptide(L)'
;MTLLKQIEAAGIVGCGGAGFPTHKKLNCKVEYLIVNAAECEPLLRTDRWLMVNKAEEIVTAAAMTGAMTGAAHIYIALKETYDEEINALTEAIKKTASPVKLFRMKNFYPAGDEQIMVCDVTGRTVPPSGIPLDVGCVIS
;
A
#
# COMPACT_ATOMS: atom_id res chain seq x y z
N MET A 1 21.93 -2.01 10.68
CA MET A 1 21.10 -2.92 9.87
C MET A 1 20.13 -2.11 9.03
N THR A 2 20.03 -2.41 7.73
CA THR A 2 19.09 -1.72 6.84
C THR A 2 17.65 -2.15 7.14
N LEU A 3 16.68 -1.33 6.74
CA LEU A 3 15.26 -1.67 6.89
C LEU A 3 14.91 -2.99 6.19
N LEU A 4 15.44 -3.22 4.99
CA LEU A 4 15.26 -4.48 4.27
C LEU A 4 15.72 -5.70 5.08
N LYS A 5 16.90 -5.61 5.68
CA LYS A 5 17.42 -6.71 6.52
C LYS A 5 16.60 -6.91 7.80
N GLN A 6 16.09 -5.82 8.36
CA GLN A 6 15.16 -5.91 9.50
C GLN A 6 13.87 -6.62 9.15
N ILE A 7 13.31 -6.31 7.98
CA ILE A 7 12.10 -6.98 7.47
C ILE A 7 12.36 -8.46 7.24
N GLU A 8 13.50 -8.80 6.62
CA GLU A 8 13.89 -10.20 6.40
C GLU A 8 14.04 -10.95 7.73
N ALA A 9 14.78 -10.36 8.67
CA ALA A 9 15.03 -10.97 9.98
C ALA A 9 13.72 -11.16 10.79
N ALA A 10 12.75 -10.27 10.61
CA ALA A 10 11.44 -10.38 11.25
C ALA A 10 10.53 -11.43 10.60
N GLY A 11 10.92 -12.00 9.46
CA GLY A 11 10.15 -13.01 8.76
C GLY A 11 8.83 -12.53 8.16
N ILE A 12 8.78 -11.26 7.76
CA ILE A 12 7.55 -10.65 7.25
C ILE A 12 7.24 -11.16 5.84
N VAL A 13 6.04 -11.70 5.66
CA VAL A 13 5.55 -12.22 4.38
C VAL A 13 4.14 -11.72 4.13
N GLY A 14 3.67 -11.82 2.88
CA GLY A 14 2.29 -11.46 2.54
C GLY A 14 1.28 -12.32 3.27
N CYS A 15 0.30 -11.70 3.90
CA CYS A 15 -0.70 -12.38 4.73
C CYS A 15 -1.90 -12.90 3.96
N GLY A 16 -2.23 -12.31 2.83
CA GLY A 16 -3.44 -12.60 2.07
C GLY A 16 -3.25 -13.41 0.80
N GLY A 17 -2.10 -14.04 0.62
CA GLY A 17 -1.80 -14.74 -0.63
C GLY A 17 -0.81 -15.87 -0.45
N ALA A 18 0.13 -16.01 -1.37
CA ALA A 18 1.10 -17.09 -1.39
C ALA A 18 2.22 -16.97 -0.36
N GLY A 19 2.16 -15.99 0.54
CA GLY A 19 3.20 -15.79 1.55
C GLY A 19 4.52 -15.29 0.96
N PHE A 20 4.45 -14.46 -0.07
CA PHE A 20 5.65 -13.95 -0.72
C PHE A 20 6.48 -13.11 0.25
N PRO A 21 7.80 -13.35 0.38
CA PRO A 21 8.63 -12.60 1.32
C PRO A 21 8.66 -11.10 1.01
N THR A 22 8.26 -10.30 1.99
CA THR A 22 8.14 -8.84 1.83
C THR A 22 9.48 -8.19 1.52
N HIS A 23 10.59 -8.65 2.12
CA HIS A 23 11.91 -8.09 1.84
C HIS A 23 12.35 -8.27 0.39
N LYS A 24 11.89 -9.32 -0.28
CA LYS A 24 12.16 -9.53 -1.71
C LYS A 24 11.32 -8.60 -2.56
N LYS A 25 10.05 -8.43 -2.22
CA LYS A 25 9.13 -7.54 -2.92
C LYS A 25 9.59 -6.08 -2.87
N LEU A 26 10.08 -5.65 -1.71
CA LEU A 26 10.50 -4.27 -1.48
C LEU A 26 11.94 -3.97 -1.86
N ASN A 27 12.70 -4.97 -2.30
CA ASN A 27 14.06 -4.76 -2.78
C ASN A 27 14.06 -4.27 -4.23
N CYS A 28 13.61 -3.03 -4.43
CA CYS A 28 13.46 -2.42 -5.75
C CYS A 28 13.55 -0.90 -5.64
N LYS A 29 13.68 -0.25 -6.79
CA LYS A 29 13.58 1.20 -6.93
C LYS A 29 12.36 1.50 -7.80
N VAL A 30 11.45 2.32 -7.29
CA VAL A 30 10.18 2.61 -7.98
C VAL A 30 9.85 4.09 -7.91
N GLU A 31 8.97 4.54 -8.80
CA GLU A 31 8.41 5.88 -8.78
C GLU A 31 7.19 5.97 -7.86
N TYR A 32 6.40 4.89 -7.79
CA TYR A 32 5.17 4.81 -6.99
C TYR A 32 5.23 3.66 -6.02
N LEU A 33 4.95 3.95 -4.75
CA LEU A 33 4.62 2.92 -3.76
C LEU A 33 3.13 3.03 -3.47
N ILE A 34 2.41 1.91 -3.62
CA ILE A 34 0.98 1.85 -3.35
C ILE A 34 0.74 0.84 -2.24
N VAL A 35 0.17 1.30 -1.14
CA VAL A 35 -0.28 0.41 -0.05
C VAL A 35 -1.72 0.02 -0.34
N ASN A 36 -1.96 -1.26 -0.55
CA ASN A 36 -3.30 -1.77 -0.84
C ASN A 36 -4.09 -1.92 0.46
N ALA A 37 -5.01 -1.01 0.68
CA ALA A 37 -5.92 -1.04 1.83
C ALA A 37 -7.36 -1.32 1.42
N ALA A 38 -7.58 -1.77 0.18
CA ALA A 38 -8.90 -2.13 -0.33
C ALA A 38 -9.14 -3.63 -0.09
N GLU A 39 -9.99 -3.95 0.89
CA GLU A 39 -10.35 -5.33 1.22
C GLU A 39 -11.42 -5.85 0.25
N CYS A 40 -11.14 -6.99 -0.40
CA CYS A 40 -12.08 -7.62 -1.34
C CYS A 40 -13.08 -8.54 -0.65
N GLU A 41 -12.77 -9.05 0.53
CA GLU A 41 -13.62 -9.98 1.26
C GLU A 41 -14.62 -9.22 2.15
N PRO A 42 -15.93 -9.29 1.87
CA PRO A 42 -16.90 -8.45 2.60
C PRO A 42 -16.95 -8.66 4.10
N LEU A 43 -16.59 -9.86 4.58
CA LEU A 43 -16.65 -10.21 6.00
C LEU A 43 -15.33 -10.00 6.74
N LEU A 44 -14.23 -9.73 6.03
CA LEU A 44 -12.94 -9.46 6.65
C LEU A 44 -12.80 -7.98 6.93
N ARG A 45 -12.47 -7.64 8.16
CA ARG A 45 -12.32 -6.25 8.62
C ARG A 45 -10.99 -5.97 9.28
N THR A 46 -10.03 -6.88 9.15
CA THR A 46 -8.72 -6.75 9.79
C THR A 46 -8.00 -5.48 9.34
N ASP A 47 -7.92 -5.25 8.04
CA ASP A 47 -7.25 -4.06 7.50
C ASP A 47 -7.97 -2.78 7.90
N ARG A 48 -9.29 -2.79 7.93
CA ARG A 48 -10.09 -1.64 8.36
C ARG A 48 -9.86 -1.32 9.83
N TRP A 49 -9.83 -2.34 10.69
CA TRP A 49 -9.54 -2.17 12.11
C TRP A 49 -8.14 -1.56 12.31
N LEU A 50 -7.16 -2.07 11.59
CA LEU A 50 -5.78 -1.57 11.64
C LEU A 50 -5.70 -0.10 11.20
N MET A 51 -6.39 0.27 10.14
CA MET A 51 -6.39 1.65 9.65
C MET A 51 -6.99 2.63 10.66
N VAL A 52 -7.98 2.22 11.44
CA VAL A 52 -8.57 3.08 12.47
C VAL A 52 -7.73 3.10 13.74
N ASN A 53 -7.23 1.96 14.18
CA ASN A 53 -6.59 1.83 15.50
C ASN A 53 -5.07 1.97 15.46
N LYS A 54 -4.44 1.77 14.29
CA LYS A 54 -2.99 1.84 14.09
C LYS A 54 -2.61 2.78 12.93
N ALA A 55 -3.39 3.83 12.75
CA ALA A 55 -3.22 4.75 11.61
C ALA A 55 -1.83 5.38 11.56
N GLU A 56 -1.29 5.82 12.71
CA GLU A 56 0.04 6.45 12.74
C GLU A 56 1.14 5.47 12.36
N GLU A 57 1.07 4.24 12.85
CA GLU A 57 2.05 3.21 12.53
C GLU A 57 2.00 2.86 11.03
N ILE A 58 0.79 2.77 10.45
CA ILE A 58 0.62 2.49 9.02
C ILE A 58 1.20 3.61 8.17
N VAL A 59 0.90 4.85 8.49
CA VAL A 59 1.41 6.02 7.77
C VAL A 59 2.94 6.11 7.88
N THR A 60 3.47 5.90 9.08
CA THR A 60 4.92 5.91 9.31
C THR A 60 5.61 4.81 8.53
N ALA A 61 5.07 3.59 8.57
CA ALA A 61 5.64 2.46 7.83
C ALA A 61 5.60 2.70 6.31
N ALA A 62 4.51 3.26 5.80
CA ALA A 62 4.39 3.61 4.38
C ALA A 62 5.45 4.64 3.98
N ALA A 63 5.65 5.68 4.78
CA ALA A 63 6.66 6.69 4.53
C ALA A 63 8.09 6.12 4.54
N MET A 64 8.39 5.25 5.51
CA MET A 64 9.71 4.59 5.60
C MET A 64 9.95 3.68 4.40
N THR A 65 8.94 2.91 3.99
CA THR A 65 9.03 2.02 2.82
C THR A 65 9.21 2.83 1.54
N GLY A 66 8.50 3.93 1.40
CA GLY A 66 8.65 4.83 0.27
C GLY A 66 10.06 5.40 0.17
N ALA A 67 10.63 5.82 1.28
CA ALA A 67 12.01 6.30 1.32
C ALA A 67 13.02 5.20 0.93
N MET A 68 12.80 3.99 1.41
CA MET A 68 13.67 2.84 1.10
C MET A 68 13.64 2.48 -0.38
N THR A 69 12.46 2.52 -1.02
CA THR A 69 12.30 2.20 -2.44
C THR A 69 12.55 3.38 -3.37
N GLY A 70 12.83 4.55 -2.81
CA GLY A 70 13.04 5.77 -3.59
C GLY A 70 11.79 6.29 -4.27
N ALA A 71 10.61 5.94 -3.79
CA ALA A 71 9.34 6.33 -4.40
C ALA A 71 9.12 7.84 -4.34
N ALA A 72 8.84 8.44 -5.48
CA ALA A 72 8.47 9.86 -5.56
C ALA A 72 7.04 10.09 -5.06
N HIS A 73 6.19 9.09 -5.18
CA HIS A 73 4.79 9.14 -4.78
C HIS A 73 4.44 7.94 -3.91
N ILE A 74 3.82 8.18 -2.75
CA ILE A 74 3.42 7.15 -1.80
C ILE A 74 1.92 7.30 -1.58
N TYR A 75 1.16 6.27 -1.95
CA TYR A 75 -0.30 6.27 -1.82
C TYR A 75 -0.77 5.12 -0.95
N ILE A 76 -1.77 5.40 -0.11
CA ILE A 76 -2.59 4.36 0.51
C ILE A 76 -3.91 4.33 -0.27
N ALA A 77 -4.16 3.26 -1.00
CA ALA A 77 -5.36 3.11 -1.81
C ALA A 77 -6.42 2.35 -1.01
N LEU A 78 -7.57 2.97 -0.82
CA LEU A 78 -8.69 2.40 -0.07
C LEU A 78 -10.01 2.79 -0.73
N LYS A 79 -11.08 2.09 -0.35
CA LYS A 79 -12.41 2.39 -0.90
C LYS A 79 -12.91 3.74 -0.41
N GLU A 80 -13.57 4.50 -1.29
CA GLU A 80 -14.10 5.83 -0.95
C GLU A 80 -15.18 5.79 0.14
N THR A 81 -15.78 4.62 0.38
CA THR A 81 -16.80 4.44 1.42
C THR A 81 -16.23 4.18 2.82
N TYR A 82 -14.92 4.08 2.94
CA TYR A 82 -14.25 3.83 4.23
C TYR A 82 -14.05 5.13 5.01
N ASP A 83 -15.17 5.77 5.44
CA ASP A 83 -15.13 7.11 6.05
C ASP A 83 -14.29 7.18 7.33
N GLU A 84 -14.48 6.24 8.26
CA GLU A 84 -13.71 6.21 9.51
C GLU A 84 -12.22 6.03 9.25
N GLU A 85 -11.89 5.11 8.35
CA GLU A 85 -10.51 4.80 7.98
C GLU A 85 -9.86 5.99 7.29
N ILE A 86 -10.56 6.65 6.37
CA ILE A 86 -10.08 7.85 5.69
C ILE A 86 -9.79 8.96 6.70
N ASN A 87 -10.70 9.19 7.65
CA ASN A 87 -10.52 10.22 8.68
C ASN A 87 -9.32 9.91 9.57
N ALA A 88 -9.18 8.67 10.04
CA ALA A 88 -8.08 8.25 10.90
C ALA A 88 -6.72 8.41 10.19
N LEU A 89 -6.63 7.97 8.95
CA LEU A 89 -5.40 8.08 8.16
C LEU A 89 -5.08 9.53 7.82
N THR A 90 -6.07 10.34 7.48
CA THR A 90 -5.89 11.77 7.20
C THR A 90 -5.33 12.50 8.41
N GLU A 91 -5.86 12.25 9.60
CA GLU A 91 -5.35 12.83 10.83
C GLU A 91 -3.92 12.39 11.12
N ALA A 92 -3.61 11.11 10.93
CA ALA A 92 -2.27 10.58 11.12
C ALA A 92 -1.27 11.23 10.15
N ILE A 93 -1.63 11.43 8.88
CA ILE A 93 -0.79 12.11 7.89
C ILE A 93 -0.51 13.54 8.32
N LYS A 94 -1.53 14.27 8.77
CA LYS A 94 -1.37 15.66 9.23
C LYS A 94 -0.49 15.72 10.48
N LYS A 95 -0.73 14.85 11.45
CA LYS A 95 -0.03 14.83 12.72
C LYS A 95 1.46 14.53 12.56
N THR A 96 1.80 13.63 11.63
CA THR A 96 3.19 13.22 11.39
C THR A 96 3.86 14.02 10.28
N ALA A 97 3.16 14.95 9.64
CA ALA A 97 3.65 15.70 8.48
C ALA A 97 4.19 14.76 7.38
N SER A 98 3.47 13.66 7.12
CA SER A 98 3.92 12.60 6.22
C SER A 98 3.73 12.99 4.74
N PRO A 99 4.62 12.52 3.84
CA PRO A 99 4.43 12.67 2.40
C PRO A 99 3.40 11.71 1.81
N VAL A 100 2.84 10.81 2.60
CA VAL A 100 1.85 9.83 2.16
C VAL A 100 0.54 10.53 1.79
N LYS A 101 -0.07 10.06 0.70
CA LYS A 101 -1.38 10.54 0.23
C LYS A 101 -2.36 9.39 0.20
N LEU A 102 -3.65 9.71 0.34
CA LEU A 102 -4.72 8.73 0.22
C LEU A 102 -5.27 8.77 -1.20
N PHE A 103 -5.50 7.59 -1.79
CA PHE A 103 -6.19 7.45 -3.05
C PHE A 103 -7.53 6.76 -2.79
N ARG A 104 -8.64 7.46 -3.06
CA ARG A 104 -9.99 6.96 -2.83
C ARG A 104 -10.49 6.25 -4.08
N MET A 105 -10.73 4.95 -3.94
CA MET A 105 -11.19 4.11 -5.04
C MET A 105 -12.70 3.96 -4.99
N LYS A 106 -13.33 3.89 -6.15
CA LYS A 106 -14.76 3.59 -6.24
C LYS A 106 -15.03 2.19 -5.69
N ASN A 107 -16.17 2.03 -5.03
CA ASN A 107 -16.56 0.76 -4.42
C ASN A 107 -17.13 -0.20 -5.48
N PHE A 108 -16.26 -0.75 -6.31
CA PHE A 108 -16.64 -1.77 -7.29
C PHE A 108 -15.65 -2.94 -7.23
N TYR A 109 -16.12 -4.12 -7.58
CA TYR A 109 -15.27 -5.30 -7.70
C TYR A 109 -14.64 -5.34 -9.09
N PRO A 110 -13.33 -5.67 -9.23
CA PRO A 110 -12.38 -6.10 -8.19
C PRO A 110 -11.44 -4.96 -7.73
N ALA A 111 -11.92 -4.10 -6.85
CA ALA A 111 -11.19 -2.91 -6.38
C ALA A 111 -9.78 -3.20 -5.86
N GLY A 112 -9.53 -4.41 -5.33
CA GLY A 112 -8.22 -4.82 -4.84
C GLY A 112 -7.31 -5.44 -5.88
N ASP A 113 -7.71 -5.50 -7.14
CA ASP A 113 -6.86 -6.04 -8.21
C ASP A 113 -5.67 -5.12 -8.47
N GLU A 114 -4.45 -5.68 -8.44
CA GLU A 114 -3.22 -4.91 -8.56
C GLU A 114 -3.13 -4.13 -9.88
N GLN A 115 -3.51 -4.75 -10.99
CA GLN A 115 -3.40 -4.11 -12.31
C GLN A 115 -4.39 -2.95 -12.44
N ILE A 116 -5.61 -3.12 -11.95
CA ILE A 116 -6.61 -2.06 -11.92
C ILE A 116 -6.16 -0.93 -11.01
N MET A 117 -5.62 -1.27 -9.84
CA MET A 117 -5.13 -0.28 -8.89
C MET A 117 -3.98 0.55 -9.47
N VAL A 118 -3.02 -0.07 -10.13
CA VAL A 118 -1.92 0.64 -10.80
C VAL A 118 -2.48 1.61 -11.84
N CYS A 119 -3.41 1.17 -12.67
CA CYS A 119 -4.03 2.02 -13.69
C CYS A 119 -4.76 3.21 -13.08
N ASP A 120 -5.56 2.98 -12.03
CA ASP A 120 -6.33 4.02 -11.37
C ASP A 120 -5.46 5.07 -10.70
N VAL A 121 -4.39 4.63 -10.02
CA VAL A 121 -3.51 5.53 -9.27
C VAL A 121 -2.55 6.28 -10.17
N THR A 122 -1.96 5.61 -11.16
CA THR A 122 -0.84 6.16 -11.94
C THR A 122 -1.21 6.56 -13.36
N GLY A 123 -2.33 6.07 -13.88
CA GLY A 123 -2.68 6.20 -15.29
C GLY A 123 -1.86 5.29 -16.22
N ARG A 124 -1.03 4.41 -15.67
CA ARG A 124 -0.18 3.49 -16.43
C ARG A 124 -0.83 2.11 -16.47
N THR A 125 -0.70 1.43 -17.61
CA THR A 125 -1.27 0.10 -17.81
C THR A 125 -0.18 -0.95 -17.72
N VAL A 126 -0.36 -1.94 -16.82
CA VAL A 126 0.54 -3.08 -16.72
C VAL A 126 0.30 -3.98 -17.93
N PRO A 127 1.37 -4.39 -18.67
CA PRO A 127 1.21 -5.33 -19.79
C PRO A 127 0.57 -6.65 -19.37
N PRO A 128 -0.12 -7.39 -20.27
CA PRO A 128 -0.83 -8.61 -19.90
C PRO A 128 -0.01 -9.67 -19.18
N SER A 129 1.28 -9.77 -19.51
CA SER A 129 2.21 -10.71 -18.86
C SER A 129 3.13 -10.00 -17.85
N GLY A 130 2.86 -8.74 -17.55
CA GLY A 130 3.73 -7.91 -16.73
C GLY A 130 3.34 -7.86 -15.27
N ILE A 131 4.18 -7.20 -14.49
CA ILE A 131 3.97 -6.93 -13.07
C ILE A 131 4.01 -5.42 -12.84
N PRO A 132 3.50 -4.91 -11.71
CA PRO A 132 3.52 -3.46 -11.42
C PRO A 132 4.90 -2.82 -11.53
N LEU A 133 5.96 -3.55 -11.21
CA LEU A 133 7.32 -3.05 -11.31
C LEU A 133 7.71 -2.64 -12.74
N ASP A 134 7.12 -3.25 -13.76
CA ASP A 134 7.39 -2.93 -15.16
C ASP A 134 6.99 -1.50 -15.53
N VAL A 135 6.10 -0.90 -14.77
CA VAL A 135 5.67 0.49 -14.95
C VAL A 135 6.09 1.40 -13.79
N GLY A 136 7.09 0.98 -13.02
CA GLY A 136 7.68 1.79 -11.95
C GLY A 136 6.87 1.80 -10.66
N CYS A 137 6.09 0.76 -10.38
CA CYS A 137 5.25 0.65 -9.19
C CYS A 137 5.58 -0.58 -8.35
N VAL A 138 5.39 -0.48 -7.05
CA VAL A 138 5.29 -1.63 -6.16
C VAL A 138 4.02 -1.49 -5.32
N ILE A 139 3.30 -2.59 -5.15
CA ILE A 139 2.08 -2.66 -4.34
C ILE A 139 2.33 -3.60 -3.17
N SER A 140 1.97 -3.14 -2.02
CA SER A 140 2.10 -3.93 -0.80
C SER A 140 0.86 -3.85 0.06
#